data_dbad49d438bfead6a0d11cfbb4d12188
#
_entry.id   dbad49d438bfead6a0d11cfbb4d12188
#
_cell.length_a   1.000
_cell.length_b   1.000
_cell.length_c   1.000
_cell.angle_alpha   90.00
_cell.angle_beta   90.00
_cell.angle_gamma   90.00
#
_symmetry.space_group_name_H-M   'P 1'
#
loop_
_entity.id
_entity.type
_entity.pdbx_description
1 polymer ?
#
loop_
_entity_poly.entity_id
_entity_poly.type
_entity_poly.pdbx_seq_one_letter_code
_entity_poly.pdbx_strand_id
1 'polypeptide(L)'
;KDLADKKLIYGIGVSLIYPTDELINAVREFPNAVIHVIAGIVSKTELDRISDKGLKVLVLGYKQFRRGEEFYRSSPETQRRIDSNINWLKDNLSEIAPHFDKISFDNLAIEQLDVKNSLFFGNEEKWKTFYMGDDGTHTMYIDTVAGKYSKNSCMPQNERYLIKNKTAIEMFNDIRQRYGIKYQ
;
A
#
# COMPACT_ATOMS: atom_id res chain seq x y z
N LYS A 1 -12.57 18.99 1.92
CA LYS A 1 -14.01 18.82 1.74
C LYS A 1 -14.51 19.59 0.50
N ASP A 2 -14.25 20.87 0.37
CA ASP A 2 -14.66 21.72 -0.77
C ASP A 2 -14.31 21.13 -2.16
N LEU A 3 -13.12 20.54 -2.32
CA LEU A 3 -12.73 19.88 -3.59
C LEU A 3 -13.54 18.62 -3.87
N ALA A 4 -13.88 17.84 -2.83
CA ALA A 4 -14.72 16.66 -2.97
C ALA A 4 -16.18 17.03 -3.28
N ASP A 5 -16.70 18.04 -2.60
CA ASP A 5 -18.06 18.57 -2.84
C ASP A 5 -18.21 19.11 -4.27
N LYS A 6 -17.16 19.73 -4.81
CA LYS A 6 -17.07 20.17 -6.22
C LYS A 6 -16.75 19.05 -7.21
N LYS A 7 -16.62 17.79 -6.75
CA LYS A 7 -16.26 16.62 -7.55
C LYS A 7 -14.93 16.76 -8.30
N LEU A 8 -14.01 17.58 -7.80
CA LEU A 8 -12.65 17.74 -8.33
C LEU A 8 -11.70 16.65 -7.86
N ILE A 9 -12.02 16.01 -6.72
CA ILE A 9 -11.35 14.80 -6.22
C ILE A 9 -12.41 13.77 -5.85
N TYR A 10 -12.09 12.48 -6.01
CA TYR A 10 -12.98 11.38 -5.65
C TYR A 10 -12.80 10.92 -4.21
N GLY A 11 -11.59 10.97 -3.69
CA GLY A 11 -11.23 10.54 -2.33
C GLY A 11 -9.88 11.09 -1.91
N ILE A 12 -9.51 10.79 -0.69
CA ILE A 12 -8.23 11.20 -0.11
C ILE A 12 -7.54 10.00 0.56
N GLY A 13 -6.21 9.95 0.45
CA GLY A 13 -5.36 9.09 1.28
C GLY A 13 -4.74 9.90 2.41
N VAL A 14 -4.83 9.40 3.63
CA VAL A 14 -4.30 10.07 4.82
C VAL A 14 -3.30 9.16 5.50
N SER A 15 -2.03 9.56 5.55
CA SER A 15 -1.01 8.79 6.27
C SER A 15 -1.25 8.89 7.78
N LEU A 16 -1.33 7.73 8.44
CA LEU A 16 -1.45 7.68 9.89
C LEU A 16 -0.10 8.03 10.52
N ILE A 17 -0.05 9.18 11.20
CA ILE A 17 1.12 9.60 11.99
C ILE A 17 0.78 9.46 13.47
N TYR A 18 -0.34 10.03 13.88
CA TYR A 18 -0.89 9.92 15.23
C TYR A 18 -2.41 9.74 15.15
N PRO A 19 -2.98 8.66 15.68
CA PRO A 19 -4.41 8.39 15.66
C PRO A 19 -5.16 9.24 16.72
N THR A 20 -5.23 10.55 16.51
CA THR A 20 -6.03 11.43 17.38
C THR A 20 -7.50 11.34 17.01
N ASP A 21 -8.37 11.67 17.98
CA ASP A 21 -9.81 11.67 17.74
C ASP A 21 -10.22 12.71 16.68
N GLU A 22 -9.51 13.84 16.61
CA GLU A 22 -9.70 14.85 15.56
C GLU A 22 -9.39 14.30 14.18
N LEU A 23 -8.27 13.57 14.01
CA LEU A 23 -7.94 12.93 12.75
C LEU A 23 -8.98 11.88 12.35
N ILE A 24 -9.38 11.02 13.28
CA ILE A 24 -10.37 9.96 13.04
C ILE A 24 -11.72 10.58 12.61
N ASN A 25 -12.19 11.59 13.31
CA ASN A 25 -13.44 12.27 12.99
C ASN A 25 -13.36 13.00 11.63
N ALA A 26 -12.25 13.70 11.35
CA ALA A 26 -12.04 14.36 10.07
C ALA A 26 -12.03 13.35 8.88
N VAL A 27 -11.38 12.20 9.05
CA VAL A 27 -11.37 11.15 8.03
C VAL A 27 -12.77 10.58 7.78
N ARG A 28 -13.56 10.34 8.84
CA ARG A 28 -14.94 9.83 8.73
C ARG A 28 -15.89 10.78 7.99
N GLU A 29 -15.62 12.09 8.00
CA GLU A 29 -16.40 13.07 7.25
C GLU A 29 -16.22 12.98 5.72
N PHE A 30 -15.19 12.29 5.23
CA PHE A 30 -14.93 12.11 3.81
C PHE A 30 -15.44 10.75 3.33
N PRO A 31 -16.35 10.69 2.35
CA PRO A 31 -16.98 9.44 1.92
C PRO A 31 -15.99 8.40 1.37
N ASN A 32 -14.88 8.85 0.78
CA ASN A 32 -13.84 8.00 0.19
C ASN A 32 -12.45 8.30 0.76
N ALA A 33 -12.37 8.53 2.07
CA ALA A 33 -11.08 8.61 2.74
C ALA A 33 -10.54 7.22 3.07
N VAL A 34 -9.23 7.06 2.91
CA VAL A 34 -8.49 5.84 3.24
C VAL A 34 -7.30 6.21 4.12
N ILE A 35 -7.19 5.58 5.28
CA ILE A 35 -6.01 5.72 6.14
C ILE A 35 -4.90 4.81 5.61
N HIS A 36 -3.72 5.38 5.38
CA HIS A 36 -2.53 4.64 5.02
C HIS A 36 -1.72 4.32 6.27
N VAL A 37 -1.42 3.05 6.49
CA VAL A 37 -0.51 2.56 7.52
C VAL A 37 0.66 1.84 6.85
N ILE A 38 1.84 1.87 7.48
CA ILE A 38 3.02 1.15 6.97
C ILE A 38 3.28 -0.04 7.88
N ALA A 39 3.28 -1.24 7.33
CA ALA A 39 3.70 -2.46 8.04
C ALA A 39 5.11 -2.26 8.62
N GLY A 40 5.32 -2.65 9.87
CA GLY A 40 6.58 -2.41 10.58
C GLY A 40 6.69 -1.05 11.27
N ILE A 41 5.92 -0.03 10.84
CA ILE A 41 5.86 1.27 11.53
C ILE A 41 4.65 1.34 12.45
N VAL A 42 3.47 1.00 11.94
CA VAL A 42 2.25 1.02 12.75
C VAL A 42 2.36 0.02 13.89
N SER A 43 2.02 0.46 15.10
CA SER A 43 1.99 -0.35 16.30
C SER A 43 0.59 -0.92 16.54
N LYS A 44 0.52 -1.97 17.39
CA LYS A 44 -0.75 -2.52 17.88
C LYS A 44 -1.65 -1.44 18.46
N THR A 45 -1.11 -0.60 19.34
CA THR A 45 -1.87 0.47 20.01
C THR A 45 -2.48 1.46 19.01
N GLU A 46 -1.77 1.80 17.94
CA GLU A 46 -2.29 2.69 16.90
C GLU A 46 -3.40 2.03 16.09
N LEU A 47 -3.27 0.74 15.76
CA LEU A 47 -4.32 -0.03 15.08
C LEU A 47 -5.55 -0.18 15.97
N ASP A 48 -5.40 -0.54 17.24
CA ASP A 48 -6.50 -0.65 18.21
C ASP A 48 -7.28 0.67 18.30
N ARG A 49 -6.58 1.81 18.22
CA ARG A 49 -7.22 3.13 18.33
C ARG A 49 -8.07 3.51 17.11
N ILE A 50 -7.76 2.98 15.92
CA ILE A 50 -8.54 3.20 14.70
C ILE A 50 -9.51 2.07 14.38
N SER A 51 -9.47 0.96 15.12
CA SER A 51 -10.37 -0.19 14.98
C SER A 51 -11.80 0.18 15.37
N ASP A 52 -12.79 -0.49 14.75
CA ASP A 52 -14.23 -0.33 15.02
C ASP A 52 -14.76 1.11 14.84
N LYS A 53 -14.07 1.91 14.03
CA LYS A 53 -14.46 3.28 13.72
C LYS A 53 -15.12 3.44 12.34
N GLY A 54 -15.38 2.34 11.61
CA GLY A 54 -15.92 2.37 10.26
C GLY A 54 -14.94 2.97 9.24
N LEU A 55 -13.64 2.78 9.45
CA LEU A 55 -12.58 3.35 8.61
C LEU A 55 -12.15 2.37 7.53
N LYS A 56 -11.69 2.93 6.40
CA LYS A 56 -11.01 2.18 5.34
C LYS A 56 -9.51 2.33 5.52
N VAL A 57 -8.78 1.21 5.45
CA VAL A 57 -7.33 1.18 5.67
C VAL A 57 -6.62 0.57 4.46
N LEU A 58 -5.53 1.20 4.05
CA LEU A 58 -4.54 0.66 3.11
C LEU A 58 -3.24 0.38 3.88
N VAL A 59 -2.86 -0.88 3.93
CA VAL A 59 -1.57 -1.30 4.48
C VAL A 59 -0.53 -1.25 3.38
N LEU A 60 0.49 -0.46 3.59
CA LEU A 60 1.67 -0.35 2.73
C LEU A 60 2.80 -1.20 3.30
N GLY A 61 3.49 -1.94 2.46
CA GLY A 61 4.69 -2.66 2.86
C GLY A 61 5.82 -1.72 3.27
N TYR A 62 6.66 -2.17 4.21
CA TYR A 62 7.84 -1.43 4.63
C TYR A 62 8.93 -1.48 3.55
N LYS A 63 9.22 -0.35 2.94
CA LYS A 63 10.22 -0.25 1.86
C LYS A 63 11.61 -0.03 2.43
N GLN A 64 12.48 -1.04 2.36
CA GLN A 64 13.91 -0.92 2.67
C GLN A 64 14.66 -0.27 1.50
N PHE A 65 14.27 0.96 1.16
CA PHE A 65 14.85 1.73 0.07
C PHE A 65 14.89 3.22 0.41
N ARG A 66 16.00 3.93 0.09
CA ARG A 66 16.22 5.34 0.42
C ARG A 66 16.01 5.59 1.92
N ARG A 67 15.11 6.52 2.29
CA ARG A 67 14.80 6.87 3.69
C ARG A 67 14.37 5.67 4.54
N GLY A 68 13.66 4.71 3.95
CA GLY A 68 13.27 3.49 4.66
C GLY A 68 14.48 2.62 5.01
N GLU A 69 15.47 2.51 4.13
CA GLU A 69 16.70 1.80 4.40
C GLU A 69 17.56 2.52 5.46
N GLU A 70 17.71 3.85 5.32
CA GLU A 70 18.42 4.67 6.31
C GLU A 70 17.80 4.54 7.69
N PHE A 71 16.46 4.59 7.78
CA PHE A 71 15.74 4.44 9.04
C PHE A 71 15.87 3.03 9.60
N TYR A 72 15.74 1.98 8.78
CA TYR A 72 15.91 0.59 9.20
C TYR A 72 17.31 0.35 9.79
N ARG A 73 18.35 0.91 9.15
CA ARG A 73 19.74 0.77 9.57
C ARG A 73 20.16 1.73 10.68
N SER A 74 19.30 2.62 11.13
CA SER A 74 19.63 3.65 12.12
C SER A 74 20.06 3.07 13.48
N SER A 75 19.48 1.94 13.87
CA SER A 75 19.91 1.19 15.06
C SER A 75 19.40 -0.26 15.02
N PRO A 76 20.06 -1.18 15.75
CA PRO A 76 19.57 -2.56 15.92
C PRO A 76 18.21 -2.63 16.61
N GLU A 77 17.86 -1.66 17.43
CA GLU A 77 16.56 -1.55 18.08
C GLU A 77 15.46 -1.21 17.07
N THR A 78 15.73 -0.25 16.17
CA THR A 78 14.80 0.10 15.08
C THR A 78 14.55 -1.08 14.16
N GLN A 79 15.57 -1.83 13.78
CA GLN A 79 15.43 -3.06 12.99
C GLN A 79 14.50 -4.05 13.68
N ARG A 80 14.83 -4.42 14.93
CA ARG A 80 14.02 -5.38 15.71
C ARG A 80 12.57 -4.93 15.85
N ARG A 81 12.34 -3.64 16.09
CA ARG A 81 10.99 -3.09 16.20
C ARG A 81 10.21 -3.24 14.90
N ILE A 82 10.81 -2.89 13.75
CA ILE A 82 10.17 -3.00 12.43
C ILE A 82 9.84 -4.45 12.12
N ASP A 83 10.81 -5.35 12.28
CA ASP A 83 10.62 -6.77 12.01
C ASP A 83 9.58 -7.40 12.94
N SER A 84 9.59 -7.04 14.22
CA SER A 84 8.61 -7.49 15.20
C SER A 84 7.20 -7.00 14.86
N ASN A 85 7.04 -5.74 14.44
CA ASN A 85 5.73 -5.20 14.05
C ASN A 85 5.20 -5.86 12.78
N ILE A 86 6.06 -6.14 11.79
CA ILE A 86 5.66 -6.87 10.57
C ILE A 86 5.17 -8.29 10.95
N ASN A 87 5.95 -9.02 11.73
CA ASN A 87 5.59 -10.37 12.16
C ASN A 87 4.30 -10.37 12.98
N TRP A 88 4.20 -9.46 13.94
CA TRP A 88 2.99 -9.34 14.74
C TRP A 88 1.75 -9.04 13.87
N LEU A 89 1.85 -8.10 12.92
CA LEU A 89 0.74 -7.78 12.03
C LEU A 89 0.37 -8.96 11.13
N LYS A 90 1.37 -9.67 10.61
CA LYS A 90 1.18 -10.91 9.85
C LYS A 90 0.40 -11.96 10.65
N ASP A 91 0.85 -12.24 11.87
CA ASP A 91 0.30 -13.30 12.71
C ASP A 91 -1.12 -12.98 13.20
N ASN A 92 -1.48 -11.70 13.31
CA ASN A 92 -2.78 -11.26 13.82
C ASN A 92 -3.71 -10.68 12.71
N LEU A 93 -3.34 -10.79 11.43
CA LEU A 93 -4.04 -10.12 10.34
C LEU A 93 -5.51 -10.55 10.21
N SER A 94 -5.81 -11.83 10.42
CA SER A 94 -7.17 -12.36 10.36
C SER A 94 -8.07 -11.86 11.50
N GLU A 95 -7.48 -11.51 12.64
CA GLU A 95 -8.20 -10.92 13.77
C GLU A 95 -8.40 -9.42 13.58
N ILE A 96 -7.41 -8.73 13.00
CA ILE A 96 -7.41 -7.29 12.82
C ILE A 96 -8.33 -6.84 11.67
N ALA A 97 -8.32 -7.57 10.55
CA ALA A 97 -9.01 -7.16 9.34
C ALA A 97 -10.52 -6.89 9.51
N PRO A 98 -11.29 -7.68 10.31
CA PRO A 98 -12.71 -7.45 10.52
C PRO A 98 -13.08 -6.15 11.24
N HIS A 99 -12.13 -5.49 11.92
CA HIS A 99 -12.35 -4.23 12.64
C HIS A 99 -12.36 -2.99 11.74
N PHE A 100 -12.17 -3.17 10.43
CA PHE A 100 -12.20 -2.10 9.44
C PHE A 100 -13.33 -2.29 8.42
N ASP A 101 -13.94 -1.18 7.98
CA ASP A 101 -14.95 -1.21 6.90
C ASP A 101 -14.37 -1.84 5.63
N LYS A 102 -13.13 -1.47 5.31
CA LYS A 102 -12.32 -2.09 4.26
C LYS A 102 -10.86 -2.10 4.65
N ILE A 103 -10.19 -3.22 4.38
CA ILE A 103 -8.73 -3.30 4.45
C ILE A 103 -8.19 -3.72 3.08
N SER A 104 -7.14 -3.06 2.64
CA SER A 104 -6.45 -3.33 1.38
C SER A 104 -4.94 -3.27 1.59
N PHE A 105 -4.18 -3.80 0.63
CA PHE A 105 -2.74 -3.95 0.74
C PHE A 105 -2.08 -3.55 -0.57
N ASP A 106 -0.92 -2.90 -0.51
CA ASP A 106 -0.05 -2.83 -1.69
C ASP A 106 0.68 -4.17 -1.91
N ASN A 107 1.26 -4.37 -3.09
CA ASN A 107 1.90 -5.64 -3.43
C ASN A 107 3.04 -6.01 -2.48
N LEU A 108 3.77 -5.03 -1.97
CA LEU A 108 4.83 -5.27 -0.99
C LEU A 108 4.27 -5.73 0.37
N ALA A 109 3.16 -5.15 0.82
CA ALA A 109 2.48 -5.60 2.03
C ALA A 109 1.90 -7.01 1.87
N ILE A 110 1.34 -7.31 0.68
CA ILE A 110 0.87 -8.67 0.35
C ILE A 110 1.97 -9.70 0.54
N GLU A 111 3.17 -9.42 0.05
CA GLU A 111 4.33 -10.30 0.18
C GLU A 111 4.83 -10.37 1.64
N GLN A 112 5.10 -9.23 2.28
CA GLN A 112 5.65 -9.17 3.63
C GLN A 112 4.76 -9.80 4.68
N LEU A 113 3.44 -9.61 4.56
CA LEU A 113 2.46 -10.13 5.51
C LEU A 113 1.91 -11.50 5.10
N ASP A 114 2.36 -12.04 3.96
CA ASP A 114 1.84 -13.32 3.43
C ASP A 114 0.30 -13.36 3.45
N VAL A 115 -0.32 -12.29 2.93
CA VAL A 115 -1.77 -12.04 3.06
C VAL A 115 -2.62 -13.22 2.61
N LYS A 116 -2.17 -13.95 1.58
CA LYS A 116 -2.85 -15.16 1.11
C LYS A 116 -3.05 -16.19 2.21
N ASN A 117 -2.02 -16.44 3.00
CA ASN A 117 -2.10 -17.43 4.08
C ASN A 117 -2.61 -16.81 5.38
N SER A 118 -2.15 -15.62 5.74
CA SER A 118 -2.49 -14.95 7.01
C SER A 118 -3.95 -14.49 7.09
N LEU A 119 -4.56 -14.10 5.96
CA LEU A 119 -5.94 -13.59 5.93
C LEU A 119 -6.91 -14.59 5.29
N PHE A 120 -6.49 -15.29 4.23
CA PHE A 120 -7.37 -16.18 3.46
C PHE A 120 -7.11 -17.66 3.74
N PHE A 121 -6.16 -18.00 4.65
CA PHE A 121 -5.83 -19.37 5.02
C PHE A 121 -5.57 -20.28 3.80
N GLY A 122 -4.94 -19.73 2.77
CA GLY A 122 -4.65 -20.45 1.51
C GLY A 122 -5.88 -20.75 0.64
N ASN A 123 -7.04 -20.16 0.92
CA ASN A 123 -8.25 -20.37 0.11
C ASN A 123 -8.11 -19.69 -1.26
N GLU A 124 -7.88 -20.51 -2.31
CA GLU A 124 -7.63 -20.03 -3.67
C GLU A 124 -8.78 -19.26 -4.30
N GLU A 125 -10.04 -19.60 -4.02
CA GLU A 125 -11.20 -18.93 -4.60
C GLU A 125 -11.36 -17.52 -4.02
N LYS A 126 -11.27 -17.41 -2.70
CA LYS A 126 -11.27 -16.09 -2.02
C LYS A 126 -10.08 -15.24 -2.46
N TRP A 127 -8.90 -15.85 -2.56
CA TRP A 127 -7.70 -15.17 -3.02
C TRP A 127 -7.86 -14.59 -4.42
N LYS A 128 -8.33 -15.37 -5.39
CA LYS A 128 -8.57 -14.92 -6.77
C LYS A 128 -9.59 -13.78 -6.87
N THR A 129 -10.55 -13.74 -5.96
CA THR A 129 -11.53 -12.65 -5.92
C THR A 129 -10.93 -11.35 -5.34
N PHE A 130 -9.96 -11.49 -4.45
CA PHE A 130 -9.31 -10.37 -3.77
C PHE A 130 -8.10 -9.83 -4.53
N TYR A 131 -7.27 -10.70 -5.07
CA TYR A 131 -5.98 -10.34 -5.65
C TYR A 131 -6.11 -9.77 -7.05
N MET A 132 -5.72 -8.50 -7.20
CA MET A 132 -5.86 -7.74 -8.46
C MET A 132 -4.66 -7.88 -9.41
N GLY A 133 -3.69 -8.72 -9.08
CA GLY A 133 -2.50 -8.95 -9.90
C GLY A 133 -1.25 -8.20 -9.43
N ASP A 134 -0.11 -8.61 -9.99
CA ASP A 134 1.20 -8.04 -9.70
C ASP A 134 1.38 -6.62 -10.23
N ASP A 135 2.46 -5.97 -9.78
CA ASP A 135 2.92 -4.70 -10.33
C ASP A 135 3.04 -4.77 -11.85
N GLY A 136 2.47 -3.78 -12.54
CA GLY A 136 2.41 -3.73 -14.00
C GLY A 136 1.15 -4.35 -14.60
N THR A 137 0.33 -5.10 -13.83
CA THR A 137 -0.95 -5.64 -14.32
C THR A 137 -1.98 -4.52 -14.51
N HIS A 138 -2.23 -3.72 -13.47
CA HIS A 138 -3.19 -2.61 -13.49
C HIS A 138 -2.59 -1.28 -13.05
N THR A 139 -1.33 -1.28 -12.65
CA THR A 139 -0.61 -0.09 -12.18
C THR A 139 0.75 0.02 -12.83
N MET A 140 1.29 1.24 -12.95
CA MET A 140 2.67 1.50 -13.31
C MET A 140 3.18 2.71 -12.53
N TYR A 141 4.48 2.83 -12.43
CA TYR A 141 5.14 3.98 -11.83
C TYR A 141 5.64 4.94 -12.93
N ILE A 142 5.34 6.22 -12.78
CA ILE A 142 5.81 7.29 -13.66
C ILE A 142 6.60 8.30 -12.81
N ASP A 143 7.86 8.49 -13.15
CA ASP A 143 8.75 9.50 -12.60
C ASP A 143 8.79 10.68 -13.57
N THR A 144 7.95 11.67 -13.32
CA THR A 144 7.84 12.86 -14.19
C THR A 144 9.07 13.77 -14.10
N VAL A 145 9.83 13.71 -12.99
CA VAL A 145 11.05 14.49 -12.80
C VAL A 145 12.20 13.89 -13.62
N ALA A 146 12.36 12.56 -13.55
CA ALA A 146 13.39 11.87 -14.32
C ALA A 146 12.97 11.57 -15.78
N GLY A 147 11.70 11.81 -16.14
CA GLY A 147 11.17 11.47 -17.46
C GLY A 147 11.17 9.96 -17.74
N LYS A 148 10.92 9.14 -16.70
CA LYS A 148 11.02 7.67 -16.77
C LYS A 148 9.77 6.98 -16.22
N TYR A 149 9.55 5.74 -16.65
CA TYR A 149 8.50 4.87 -16.12
C TYR A 149 9.02 3.47 -15.85
N SER A 150 8.31 2.72 -15.02
CA SER A 150 8.62 1.33 -14.66
C SER A 150 7.38 0.62 -14.12
N LYS A 151 7.47 -0.71 -13.92
CA LYS A 151 6.36 -1.46 -13.34
C LYS A 151 6.00 -1.03 -11.91
N ASN A 152 7.01 -0.61 -11.12
CA ASN A 152 6.80 -0.10 -9.76
C ASN A 152 7.86 0.96 -9.38
N SER A 153 7.67 1.60 -8.24
CA SER A 153 8.55 2.65 -7.71
C SER A 153 9.88 2.12 -7.14
N CYS A 154 9.98 0.81 -6.88
CA CYS A 154 11.17 0.19 -6.27
C CYS A 154 12.26 -0.14 -7.29
N MET A 155 11.95 -0.11 -8.59
CA MET A 155 12.95 -0.35 -9.62
C MET A 155 14.07 0.69 -9.60
N PRO A 156 15.35 0.27 -9.68
CA PRO A 156 16.49 1.18 -9.78
C PRO A 156 16.35 2.15 -10.96
N GLN A 157 16.87 3.37 -10.83
CA GLN A 157 16.73 4.40 -11.88
C GLN A 157 17.37 4.03 -13.22
N ASN A 158 18.44 3.26 -13.20
CA ASN A 158 19.13 2.76 -14.40
C ASN A 158 18.33 1.69 -15.15
N GLU A 159 17.37 1.03 -14.50
CA GLU A 159 16.50 -0.01 -15.08
C GLU A 159 15.15 0.54 -15.54
N ARG A 160 14.87 1.83 -15.28
CA ARG A 160 13.62 2.48 -15.71
C ARG A 160 13.70 2.94 -17.16
N TYR A 161 12.57 2.92 -17.86
CA TYR A 161 12.45 3.23 -19.27
C TYR A 161 12.15 4.73 -19.50
N LEU A 162 12.65 5.31 -20.57
CA LEU A 162 12.38 6.71 -20.92
C LEU A 162 10.94 6.87 -21.44
N ILE A 163 10.24 7.89 -20.96
CA ILE A 163 8.89 8.25 -21.42
C ILE A 163 8.92 8.67 -22.89
N LYS A 164 9.90 9.51 -23.28
CA LYS A 164 9.96 10.12 -24.62
C LYS A 164 8.59 10.69 -25.00
N ASN A 165 8.07 10.29 -26.16
CA ASN A 165 6.77 10.71 -26.68
C ASN A 165 5.67 9.65 -26.49
N LYS A 166 5.87 8.69 -25.58
CA LYS A 166 4.90 7.62 -25.34
C LYS A 166 3.69 8.12 -24.55
N THR A 167 2.53 7.70 -24.98
CA THR A 167 1.28 7.82 -24.21
C THR A 167 1.28 6.88 -23.02
N ALA A 168 0.38 7.10 -22.05
CA ALA A 168 0.22 6.19 -20.90
C ALA A 168 -0.09 4.75 -21.34
N ILE A 169 -0.91 4.58 -22.37
CA ILE A 169 -1.27 3.25 -22.92
C ILE A 169 -0.05 2.56 -23.51
N GLU A 170 0.78 3.27 -24.27
CA GLU A 170 2.00 2.69 -24.86
C GLU A 170 3.02 2.30 -23.79
N MET A 171 3.19 3.12 -22.73
CA MET A 171 4.04 2.78 -21.60
C MET A 171 3.53 1.53 -20.87
N PHE A 172 2.22 1.43 -20.69
CA PHE A 172 1.59 0.27 -20.04
C PHE A 172 1.79 -1.02 -20.86
N ASN A 173 1.56 -0.95 -22.16
CA ASN A 173 1.77 -2.08 -23.07
C ASN A 173 3.23 -2.51 -23.13
N ASP A 174 4.17 -1.55 -23.11
CA ASP A 174 5.61 -1.83 -23.06
C ASP A 174 6.00 -2.59 -21.78
N ILE A 175 5.47 -2.17 -20.61
CA ILE A 175 5.68 -2.90 -19.35
C ILE A 175 5.14 -4.32 -19.46
N ARG A 176 3.90 -4.50 -19.89
CA ARG A 176 3.28 -5.81 -20.00
C ARG A 176 4.07 -6.74 -20.92
N GLN A 177 4.50 -6.23 -22.07
CA GLN A 177 5.31 -7.01 -23.02
C GLN A 177 6.65 -7.44 -22.40
N ARG A 178 7.37 -6.51 -21.74
CA ARG A 178 8.68 -6.78 -21.14
C ARG A 178 8.63 -7.79 -20.00
N TYR A 179 7.57 -7.78 -19.23
CA TYR A 179 7.42 -8.65 -18.05
C TYR A 179 6.50 -9.86 -18.32
N GLY A 180 6.04 -10.05 -19.55
CA GLY A 180 5.17 -11.18 -19.90
C GLY A 180 3.82 -11.18 -19.18
N ILE A 181 3.32 -9.98 -18.79
CA ILE A 181 2.07 -9.83 -18.04
C ILE A 181 0.89 -9.99 -19.00
N LYS A 182 0.08 -11.01 -18.78
CA LYS A 182 -1.15 -11.27 -19.57
C LYS A 182 -2.35 -10.59 -18.91
N TYR A 183 -3.33 -10.19 -19.71
CA TYR A 183 -4.65 -9.85 -19.19
C TYR A 183 -5.27 -11.08 -18.53
N GLN A 184 -5.75 -10.94 -17.32
CA GLN A 184 -6.61 -11.92 -16.68
C GLN A 184 -8.06 -11.66 -17.07
#